data_40d793e2067e7571d3e5a9914b2d4678
#
_entry.id   40d793e2067e7571d3e5a9914b2d4678
#
_cell.length_a   1.000
_cell.length_b   1.000
_cell.length_c   1.000
_cell.angle_alpha   90.00
_cell.angle_beta   90.00
_cell.angle_gamma   90.00
#
_symmetry.space_group_name_H-M   'P 1'
#
loop_
_entity.id
_entity.type
_entity.pdbx_description
1 polymer ?
#
loop_
_entity_poly.entity_id
_entity_poly.type
_entity_poly.pdbx_seq_one_letter_code
_entity_poly.pdbx_strand_id
1 'polypeptide(L)'
;DVFFAYDSWVITEEGRQALSRDAEWIKSNSNALLKVEGHCDERGTSAYNLVLGEKRSKAVRNYLVELGVGANRLSVVSYGKERPSCTEHAESCYQQNRRGHLAVKVGK
;
A
#
# COMPACT_ATOMS: atom_id res chain seq x y z
N ASP A 1 6.18 -2.70 3.76
CA ASP A 1 5.12 -3.01 2.79
C ASP A 1 4.04 -3.89 3.42
N VAL A 2 2.83 -3.73 2.93
CA VAL A 2 1.69 -4.57 3.31
C VAL A 2 1.31 -5.40 2.10
N PHE A 3 1.19 -6.71 2.29
CA PHE A 3 0.92 -7.64 1.19
C PHE A 3 -0.54 -8.11 1.22
N PHE A 4 -1.07 -8.39 0.03
CA PHE A 4 -2.48 -8.75 -0.14
C PHE A 4 -2.63 -10.10 -0.83
N ALA A 5 -3.70 -10.81 -0.49
CA ALA A 5 -4.10 -12.01 -1.20
C ALA A 5 -4.56 -11.65 -2.63
N TYR A 6 -4.61 -12.66 -3.49
CA TYR A 6 -5.06 -12.48 -4.86
C TYR A 6 -6.46 -11.86 -4.89
N ASP A 7 -6.64 -10.88 -5.75
CA ASP A 7 -7.92 -10.18 -5.96
C ASP A 7 -8.54 -9.61 -4.68
N SER A 8 -7.70 -9.25 -3.70
CA SER A 8 -8.16 -8.77 -2.40
C SER A 8 -7.50 -7.44 -2.04
N TRP A 9 -8.24 -6.63 -1.29
CA TRP A 9 -7.73 -5.40 -0.65
C TRP A 9 -7.97 -5.44 0.86
N VAL A 10 -8.21 -6.63 1.41
CA VAL A 10 -8.38 -6.81 2.85
C VAL A 10 -7.01 -6.84 3.51
N ILE A 11 -6.83 -6.02 4.54
CA ILE A 11 -5.56 -5.97 5.27
C ILE A 11 -5.48 -7.18 6.20
N THR A 12 -4.40 -7.95 6.07
CA THR A 12 -4.16 -9.13 6.90
C THR A 12 -3.75 -8.74 8.31
N GLU A 13 -3.71 -9.70 9.24
CA GLU A 13 -3.24 -9.44 10.60
C GLU A 13 -1.79 -8.97 10.60
N GLU A 14 -0.92 -9.59 9.78
CA GLU A 14 0.46 -9.14 9.64
C GLU A 14 0.53 -7.72 9.11
N GLY A 15 -0.36 -7.38 8.17
CA GLY A 15 -0.47 -6.03 7.63
C GLY A 15 -0.87 -5.03 8.70
N ARG A 16 -1.84 -5.39 9.55
CA ARG A 16 -2.27 -4.51 10.63
C ARG A 16 -1.14 -4.26 11.64
N GLN A 17 -0.37 -5.29 11.96
CA GLN A 17 0.76 -5.15 12.87
C GLN A 17 1.83 -4.24 12.27
N ALA A 18 2.15 -4.43 10.99
CA ALA A 18 3.13 -3.58 10.30
C ALA A 18 2.67 -2.13 10.28
N LEU A 19 1.39 -1.89 9.96
CA LEU A 19 0.85 -0.53 9.90
C LEU A 19 0.78 0.12 11.28
N SER A 20 0.57 -0.66 12.34
CA SER A 20 0.61 -0.12 13.71
C SER A 20 1.99 0.45 14.03
N ARG A 21 3.05 -0.26 13.64
CA ARG A 21 4.42 0.23 13.81
C ARG A 21 4.68 1.48 12.95
N ASP A 22 4.19 1.45 11.70
CA ASP A 22 4.34 2.58 10.80
C ASP A 22 3.61 3.81 11.34
N ALA A 23 2.40 3.62 11.90
CA ALA A 23 1.63 4.72 12.47
C ALA A 23 2.37 5.38 13.64
N GLU A 24 3.01 4.58 14.50
CA GLU A 24 3.80 5.14 15.60
C GLU A 24 4.97 5.99 15.07
N TRP A 25 5.66 5.49 14.04
CA TRP A 25 6.74 6.27 13.43
C TRP A 25 6.22 7.57 12.82
N ILE A 26 5.10 7.52 12.11
CA ILE A 26 4.51 8.70 11.46
C ILE A 26 4.11 9.74 12.50
N LYS A 27 3.51 9.31 13.60
CA LYS A 27 3.10 10.22 14.67
C LYS A 27 4.32 10.87 15.34
N SER A 28 5.43 10.16 15.43
CA SER A 28 6.67 10.68 16.01
C SER A 28 7.44 11.59 15.06
N ASN A 29 7.12 11.57 13.77
CA ASN A 29 7.80 12.35 12.74
C ASN A 29 6.80 13.28 12.07
N SER A 30 6.43 14.35 12.77
CA SER A 30 5.31 15.22 12.40
C SER A 30 5.46 15.91 11.04
N ASN A 31 6.67 16.01 10.50
CA ASN A 31 6.92 16.61 9.19
C ASN A 31 6.83 15.62 8.05
N ALA A 32 6.68 14.33 8.34
CA ALA A 32 6.63 13.31 7.30
C ALA A 32 5.28 13.35 6.58
N LEU A 33 5.34 13.41 5.26
CA LEU A 33 4.20 13.21 4.38
C LEU A 33 4.40 11.88 3.67
N LEU A 34 3.35 11.12 3.47
CA LEU A 34 3.44 9.79 2.90
C LEU A 34 2.57 9.67 1.66
N LYS A 35 3.11 8.97 0.68
CA LYS A 35 2.36 8.53 -0.48
C LYS A 35 2.09 7.04 -0.31
N VAL A 36 0.82 6.67 -0.29
CA VAL A 36 0.41 5.27 -0.15
C VAL A 36 0.21 4.71 -1.55
N GLU A 37 1.07 3.78 -1.96
CA GLU A 37 1.07 3.21 -3.30
C GLU A 37 0.37 1.86 -3.29
N GLY A 38 -0.59 1.66 -4.19
CA GLY A 38 -1.23 0.37 -4.39
C GLY A 38 -0.65 -0.32 -5.60
N HIS A 39 -0.27 -1.57 -5.44
CA HIS A 39 0.36 -2.38 -6.47
C HIS A 39 -0.34 -3.73 -6.62
N CYS A 40 -0.27 -4.29 -7.82
CA CYS A 40 -0.87 -5.57 -8.18
C CYS A 40 0.16 -6.46 -8.86
N ASP A 41 -0.15 -7.77 -8.94
CA ASP A 41 0.66 -8.66 -9.75
C ASP A 41 0.28 -8.50 -11.23
N GLU A 42 0.98 -9.21 -12.12
CA GLU A 42 0.85 -9.00 -13.56
C GLU A 42 -0.46 -9.52 -14.17
N ARG A 43 -1.24 -10.31 -13.42
CA ARG A 43 -2.44 -10.95 -13.96
C ARG A 43 -3.60 -9.97 -14.07
N GLY A 44 -4.37 -10.10 -15.15
CA GLY A 44 -5.53 -9.25 -15.41
C GLY A 44 -5.20 -8.04 -16.27
N THR A 45 -6.21 -7.24 -16.56
CA THR A 45 -6.04 -6.04 -17.40
C THR A 45 -5.39 -4.91 -16.61
N SER A 46 -4.77 -3.98 -17.33
CA SER A 46 -4.20 -2.78 -16.70
C SER A 46 -5.28 -1.95 -16.02
N ALA A 47 -6.45 -1.78 -16.66
CA ALA A 47 -7.54 -0.99 -16.10
C ALA A 47 -8.06 -1.60 -14.79
N TYR A 48 -8.28 -2.92 -14.77
CA TYR A 48 -8.73 -3.61 -13.56
C TYR A 48 -7.72 -3.45 -12.42
N ASN A 49 -6.43 -3.61 -12.74
CA ASN A 49 -5.37 -3.55 -11.73
C ASN A 49 -5.14 -2.13 -11.21
N LEU A 50 -5.38 -1.10 -12.01
CA LEU A 50 -5.34 0.27 -11.51
C LEU A 50 -6.41 0.48 -10.44
N VAL A 51 -7.62 -0.03 -10.67
CA VAL A 51 -8.72 0.07 -9.69
C VAL A 51 -8.41 -0.76 -8.45
N LEU A 52 -7.90 -1.98 -8.62
CA LEU A 52 -7.53 -2.84 -7.48
C LEU A 52 -6.43 -2.21 -6.65
N GLY A 53 -5.42 -1.65 -7.31
CA GLY A 53 -4.35 -0.93 -6.62
C GLY A 53 -4.85 0.28 -5.85
N GLU A 54 -5.83 1.00 -6.40
CA GLU A 54 -6.46 2.11 -5.69
C GLU A 54 -7.19 1.62 -4.44
N LYS A 55 -7.93 0.51 -4.53
CA LYS A 55 -8.60 -0.07 -3.37
C LYS A 55 -7.60 -0.49 -2.29
N ARG A 56 -6.45 -1.04 -2.69
CA ARG A 56 -5.39 -1.42 -1.76
C ARG A 56 -4.78 -0.22 -1.08
N SER A 57 -4.45 0.83 -1.84
CA SER A 57 -3.88 2.06 -1.25
C SER A 57 -4.86 2.73 -0.30
N LYS A 58 -6.14 2.77 -0.66
CA LYS A 58 -7.18 3.34 0.20
C LYS A 58 -7.38 2.53 1.47
N ALA A 59 -7.33 1.20 1.38
CA ALA A 59 -7.45 0.34 2.56
C ALA A 59 -6.33 0.63 3.56
N VAL A 60 -5.09 0.75 3.08
CA VAL A 60 -3.94 1.08 3.92
C VAL A 60 -4.10 2.47 4.53
N ARG A 61 -4.46 3.47 3.72
CA ARG A 61 -4.67 4.84 4.19
C ARG A 61 -5.74 4.89 5.27
N ASN A 62 -6.87 4.26 5.03
CA ASN A 62 -7.99 4.30 5.96
C ASN A 62 -7.62 3.65 7.29
N TYR A 63 -6.86 2.57 7.26
CA TYR A 63 -6.42 1.93 8.48
C TYR A 63 -5.45 2.82 9.27
N LEU A 64 -4.53 3.50 8.59
CA LEU A 64 -3.63 4.45 9.26
C LEU A 64 -4.41 5.60 9.90
N VAL A 65 -5.47 6.08 9.25
CA VAL A 65 -6.34 7.11 9.82
C VAL A 65 -7.03 6.60 11.08
N GLU A 66 -7.50 5.35 11.07
CA GLU A 66 -8.08 4.72 12.27
C GLU A 66 -7.07 4.64 13.40
N LEU A 67 -5.80 4.49 13.10
CA LEU A 67 -4.72 4.46 14.10
C LEU A 67 -4.28 5.85 14.55
N GLY A 68 -4.92 6.89 14.07
CA GLY A 68 -4.68 8.26 14.53
C GLY A 68 -3.76 9.10 13.65
N VAL A 69 -3.41 8.61 12.46
CA VAL A 69 -2.61 9.41 11.52
C VAL A 69 -3.54 10.39 10.81
N GLY A 70 -3.16 11.67 10.74
CA GLY A 70 -3.96 12.67 10.07
C GLY A 70 -4.08 12.40 8.57
N ALA A 71 -5.30 12.43 8.04
CA ALA A 71 -5.56 12.15 6.63
C ALA A 71 -4.82 13.11 5.69
N ASN A 72 -4.58 14.34 6.13
CA ASN A 72 -3.87 15.35 5.34
C ASN A 72 -2.39 15.02 5.15
N ARG A 73 -1.87 14.03 5.87
CA ARG A 73 -0.48 13.59 5.74
C ARG A 73 -0.34 12.42 4.76
N LEU A 74 -1.44 11.90 4.24
CA LEU A 74 -1.48 10.69 3.42
C LEU A 74 -2.11 10.99 2.08
N SER A 75 -1.38 10.71 1.00
CA SER A 75 -1.93 10.73 -0.35
C SER A 75 -1.94 9.31 -0.89
N VAL A 76 -2.85 9.00 -1.81
CA VAL A 76 -2.95 7.66 -2.38
C VAL A 76 -2.68 7.71 -3.87
N VAL A 77 -2.07 6.64 -4.39
CA VAL A 77 -1.85 6.47 -5.82
C VAL A 77 -1.87 4.98 -6.14
N SER A 78 -2.38 4.64 -7.30
CA SER A 78 -2.31 3.27 -7.79
C SER A 78 -1.38 3.21 -8.99
N TYR A 79 -0.44 2.28 -8.95
CA TYR A 79 0.38 1.95 -10.10
C TYR A 79 -0.12 0.68 -10.79
N GLY A 80 -1.14 0.02 -10.21
CA GLY A 80 -1.64 -1.22 -10.77
C GLY A 80 -0.51 -2.25 -10.90
N LYS A 81 -0.35 -2.80 -12.11
CA LYS A 81 0.71 -3.77 -12.39
C LYS A 81 1.92 -3.15 -13.10
N GLU A 82 1.98 -1.82 -13.20
CA GLU A 82 2.97 -1.13 -14.03
C GLU A 82 4.35 -0.99 -13.37
N ARG A 83 4.43 -1.17 -12.04
CA ARG A 83 5.70 -1.03 -11.29
C ARG A 83 5.97 -2.27 -10.45
N PRO A 84 6.25 -3.41 -11.07
CA PRO A 84 6.49 -4.63 -10.30
C PRO A 84 7.81 -4.56 -9.54
N SER A 85 7.82 -5.15 -8.33
CA SER A 85 9.06 -5.34 -7.58
C SER A 85 9.71 -6.68 -7.94
N CYS A 86 8.95 -7.57 -8.57
CA CYS A 86 9.40 -8.89 -8.99
C CYS A 86 8.79 -9.18 -10.35
N THR A 87 9.57 -9.70 -11.29
CA THR A 87 9.13 -9.88 -12.69
C THR A 87 9.01 -11.33 -13.14
N GLU A 88 9.25 -12.29 -12.26
CA GLU A 88 9.09 -13.70 -12.62
C GLU A 88 7.61 -14.11 -12.62
N HIS A 89 7.28 -15.13 -13.41
CA HIS A 89 5.91 -15.63 -13.54
C HIS A 89 5.65 -16.77 -12.55
N ALA A 90 5.63 -16.46 -11.26
CA ALA A 90 5.44 -17.44 -10.22
C ALA A 90 4.67 -16.82 -9.05
N GLU A 91 3.94 -17.64 -8.27
CA GLU A 91 3.13 -17.15 -7.16
C GLU A 91 3.98 -16.41 -6.12
N SER A 92 5.19 -16.88 -5.84
CA SER A 92 6.08 -16.19 -4.90
C SER A 92 6.41 -14.77 -5.36
N CYS A 93 6.53 -14.57 -6.66
CA CYS A 93 6.76 -13.25 -7.24
C CYS A 93 5.47 -12.42 -7.24
N TYR A 94 4.35 -13.02 -7.62
CA TYR A 94 3.06 -12.33 -7.59
C TYR A 94 2.73 -11.83 -6.20
N GLN A 95 3.03 -12.63 -5.17
CA GLN A 95 2.81 -12.24 -3.78
C GLN A 95 3.60 -10.96 -3.44
N GLN A 96 4.82 -10.83 -3.92
CA GLN A 96 5.64 -9.64 -3.67
C GLN A 96 5.07 -8.40 -4.36
N ASN A 97 4.35 -8.57 -5.46
CA ASN A 97 3.80 -7.45 -6.22
C ASN A 97 2.45 -6.97 -5.67
N ARG A 98 1.70 -7.85 -5.00
CA ARG A 98 0.40 -7.50 -4.40
C ARG A 98 0.65 -6.77 -3.08
N ARG A 99 0.91 -5.47 -3.16
CA ARG A 99 1.33 -4.74 -1.96
C ARG A 99 0.80 -3.32 -1.90
N GLY A 100 0.75 -2.80 -0.67
CA GLY A 100 0.65 -1.38 -0.40
C GLY A 100 2.00 -0.91 0.12
N HIS A 101 2.58 0.07 -0.52
CA HIS A 101 3.89 0.60 -0.18
C HIS A 101 3.77 2.02 0.34
N LEU A 102 4.44 2.31 1.46
CA LEU A 102 4.48 3.65 2.02
C LEU A 102 5.77 4.34 1.60
N ALA A 103 5.64 5.34 0.74
CA ALA A 103 6.77 6.16 0.32
C ALA A 103 6.79 7.43 1.16
N VAL A 104 7.88 7.66 1.87
CA VAL A 104 7.99 8.81 2.77
C VAL A 104 8.51 10.01 2.00
N LYS A 105 7.82 11.15 2.18
CA LYS A 105 8.31 12.44 1.73
C LYS A 105 8.50 13.30 2.95
N VAL A 106 9.64 13.97 3.04
CA VAL A 106 9.88 14.90 4.14
C VAL A 106 9.36 16.26 3.71
N GLY A 107 8.40 16.78 4.48
CA GLY A 107 7.86 18.11 4.25
C GLY A 107 8.90 19.19 4.54
N LYS A 108 8.76 20.29 3.85
CA LYS A 108 9.62 21.46 4.08
C LYS A 108 8.90 22.51 4.90
#